data_8538cdd1854cc8813961f03bef842d77
#
_entry.id   8538cdd1854cc8813961f03bef842d77
#
_cell.length_a   1.000
_cell.length_b   1.000
_cell.length_c   1.000
_cell.angle_alpha   90.00
_cell.angle_beta   90.00
_cell.angle_gamma   90.00
#
_symmetry.space_group_name_H-M   'P 1'
#
loop_
_entity.id
_entity.type
_entity.pdbx_description
1 polymer ?
#
loop_
_entity_poly.entity_id
_entity_poly.type
_entity_poly.pdbx_seq_one_letter_code
_entity_poly.pdbx_strand_id
1 'polypeptide(L)'
;MSDQTTPQFRNLLLEEQLCFALCRANRAITRTFGRRLEPMGLNHSQYLVMLALWEENGLSASRLAARVNLDPSSLTPILKRLEAMNLVRRVRPKDNQRTVLVRLTAAGRDLQPCTADIQRAVADATGLSGEDLAQLRAVLHKLADTLQKDEDRQTDVA
;
A
#
# COMPACT_ATOMS: atom_id res chain seq x y z
N MET A 1 44.72 15.28 0.59
CA MET A 1 44.83 14.05 -0.20
C MET A 1 43.62 13.20 0.13
N SER A 2 42.61 13.24 -0.73
CA SER A 2 41.40 12.47 -0.54
C SER A 2 41.66 11.05 -1.01
N ASP A 3 41.72 10.14 -0.04
CA ASP A 3 41.80 8.70 -0.30
C ASP A 3 40.48 8.23 -0.96
N GLN A 4 40.44 8.26 -2.29
CA GLN A 4 39.40 7.63 -3.08
C GLN A 4 39.71 6.14 -3.17
N THR A 5 39.50 5.43 -2.07
CA THR A 5 39.53 3.98 -2.08
C THR A 5 38.40 3.50 -2.98
N THR A 6 38.72 3.11 -4.21
CA THR A 6 37.78 2.46 -5.11
C THR A 6 37.21 1.23 -4.39
N PRO A 7 35.92 1.12 -4.17
CA PRO A 7 35.38 0.00 -3.42
C PRO A 7 35.73 -1.32 -4.09
N GLN A 8 36.29 -2.22 -3.33
CA GLN A 8 36.72 -3.56 -3.78
C GLN A 8 35.55 -4.36 -4.40
N PHE A 9 34.30 -4.03 -4.00
CA PHE A 9 33.08 -4.68 -4.46
C PHE A 9 32.13 -3.61 -4.99
N ARG A 10 32.13 -3.37 -6.30
CA ARG A 10 31.23 -2.38 -6.95
C ARG A 10 29.73 -2.73 -6.78
N ASN A 11 29.40 -4.03 -6.74
CA ASN A 11 28.03 -4.51 -6.51
C ASN A 11 27.50 -4.25 -5.09
N LEU A 12 28.33 -3.75 -4.17
CA LEU A 12 27.93 -3.36 -2.81
C LEU A 12 27.81 -1.84 -2.61
N LEU A 13 27.91 -1.05 -3.68
CA LEU A 13 27.67 0.38 -3.60
C LEU A 13 26.18 0.64 -3.31
N LEU A 14 25.91 1.46 -2.30
CA LEU A 14 24.54 1.75 -1.84
C LEU A 14 23.66 2.31 -2.96
N GLU A 15 24.18 3.23 -3.75
CA GLU A 15 23.44 3.90 -4.84
C GLU A 15 23.09 2.95 -6.00
N GLU A 16 23.81 1.83 -6.14
CA GLU A 16 23.53 0.81 -7.15
C GLU A 16 22.56 -0.28 -6.65
N GLN A 17 22.11 -0.20 -5.37
CA GLN A 17 21.21 -1.18 -4.81
C GLN A 17 19.75 -0.88 -5.19
N LEU A 18 19.09 -1.85 -5.86
CA LEU A 18 17.67 -1.77 -6.18
C LEU A 18 16.81 -1.60 -4.92
N CYS A 19 17.11 -2.36 -3.86
CA CYS A 19 16.36 -2.28 -2.59
C CYS A 19 16.45 -0.88 -1.98
N PHE A 20 17.60 -0.21 -2.08
CA PHE A 20 17.78 1.16 -1.60
C PHE A 20 16.97 2.16 -2.42
N ALA A 21 17.00 2.05 -3.75
CA ALA A 21 16.19 2.89 -4.64
C ALA A 21 14.69 2.75 -4.36
N LEU A 22 14.19 1.52 -4.22
CA LEU A 22 12.80 1.23 -3.85
C LEU A 22 12.43 1.82 -2.47
N CYS A 23 13.32 1.66 -1.49
CA CYS A 23 13.11 2.17 -0.13
C CYS A 23 13.02 3.71 -0.12
N ARG A 24 13.90 4.40 -0.84
CA ARG A 24 13.87 5.86 -1.01
C ARG A 24 12.59 6.33 -1.68
N ALA A 25 12.22 5.70 -2.79
CA ALA A 25 11.01 6.03 -3.55
C ALA A 25 9.76 5.82 -2.68
N ASN A 26 9.65 4.68 -2.00
CA ASN A 26 8.53 4.38 -1.12
C ASN A 26 8.39 5.40 0.03
N ARG A 27 9.50 5.77 0.68
CA ARG A 27 9.49 6.81 1.73
C ARG A 27 9.04 8.18 1.20
N ALA A 28 9.49 8.56 0.01
CA ALA A 28 9.13 9.82 -0.60
C ALA A 28 7.64 9.87 -0.95
N ILE A 29 7.12 8.85 -1.62
CA ILE A 29 5.71 8.80 -2.03
C ILE A 29 4.77 8.70 -0.82
N THR A 30 5.10 7.87 0.17
CA THR A 30 4.32 7.72 1.41
C THR A 30 4.24 9.04 2.18
N ARG A 31 5.35 9.79 2.26
CA ARG A 31 5.37 11.12 2.89
C ARG A 31 4.51 12.12 2.12
N THR A 32 4.56 12.08 0.79
CA THR A 32 3.76 12.96 -0.07
C THR A 32 2.27 12.69 0.08
N PHE A 33 1.86 11.42 0.12
CA PHE A 33 0.48 11.04 0.45
C PHE A 33 0.10 11.47 1.86
N GLY A 34 0.95 11.18 2.86
CA GLY A 34 0.66 11.50 4.28
C GLY A 34 0.29 12.96 4.48
N ARG A 35 1.06 13.90 3.92
CA ARG A 35 0.78 15.34 4.00
C ARG A 35 -0.56 15.73 3.38
N ARG A 36 -0.97 15.07 2.30
CA ARG A 36 -2.24 15.37 1.61
C ARG A 36 -3.44 14.68 2.24
N LEU A 37 -3.24 13.55 2.90
CA LEU A 37 -4.28 12.79 3.60
C LEU A 37 -4.54 13.31 5.02
N GLU A 38 -3.60 14.07 5.60
CA GLU A 38 -3.68 14.60 6.96
C GLU A 38 -4.98 15.38 7.24
N PRO A 39 -5.47 16.27 6.34
CA PRO A 39 -6.74 16.98 6.56
C PRO A 39 -7.95 16.06 6.68
N MET A 40 -7.88 14.84 6.16
CA MET A 40 -8.92 13.82 6.28
C MET A 40 -8.72 12.91 7.51
N GLY A 41 -7.64 13.11 8.27
CA GLY A 41 -7.27 12.26 9.39
C GLY A 41 -6.77 10.86 9.00
N LEU A 42 -6.46 10.65 7.72
CA LEU A 42 -5.97 9.38 7.18
C LEU A 42 -4.44 9.36 7.10
N ASN A 43 -3.85 8.22 7.38
CA ASN A 43 -2.49 7.90 6.98
C ASN A 43 -2.47 7.04 5.70
N HIS A 44 -1.29 6.82 5.13
CA HIS A 44 -1.14 6.08 3.89
C HIS A 44 -1.67 4.63 3.98
N SER A 45 -1.42 3.91 5.08
CA SER A 45 -1.90 2.54 5.24
C SER A 45 -3.43 2.46 5.33
N GLN A 46 -4.05 3.42 6.03
CA GLN A 46 -5.51 3.55 6.08
C GLN A 46 -6.10 3.87 4.70
N TYR A 47 -5.44 4.72 3.95
CA TYR A 47 -5.83 5.05 2.58
C TYR A 47 -5.79 3.81 1.66
N LEU A 48 -4.75 2.97 1.74
CA LEU A 48 -4.69 1.71 0.97
C LEU A 48 -5.86 0.77 1.29
N VAL A 49 -6.24 0.66 2.56
CA VAL A 49 -7.40 -0.13 2.99
C VAL A 49 -8.70 0.46 2.42
N MET A 50 -8.86 1.78 2.43
CA MET A 50 -10.01 2.44 1.84
C MET A 50 -10.08 2.23 0.33
N LEU A 51 -8.95 2.30 -0.39
CA LEU A 51 -8.87 1.99 -1.83
C LEU A 51 -9.42 0.59 -2.13
N ALA A 52 -8.97 -0.43 -1.38
CA ALA A 52 -9.44 -1.80 -1.56
C ALA A 52 -10.96 -1.93 -1.32
N LEU A 53 -11.51 -1.21 -0.35
CA LEU A 53 -12.94 -1.23 -0.03
C LEU A 53 -13.77 -0.40 -1.01
N TRP A 54 -13.24 0.64 -1.64
CA TRP A 54 -13.91 1.37 -2.72
C TRP A 54 -14.00 0.53 -4.00
N GLU A 55 -13.01 -0.33 -4.26
CA GLU A 55 -13.07 -1.28 -5.38
C GLU A 55 -14.03 -2.44 -5.11
N GLU A 56 -13.94 -3.07 -3.92
CA GLU A 56 -14.77 -4.20 -3.52
C GLU A 56 -15.25 -4.02 -2.07
N ASN A 57 -16.47 -3.57 -1.89
CA ASN A 57 -17.06 -3.34 -0.57
C ASN A 57 -17.54 -4.64 0.06
N GLY A 58 -17.21 -4.87 1.31
CA GLY A 58 -17.65 -6.05 2.05
C GLY A 58 -16.67 -7.22 1.99
N LEU A 59 -15.41 -6.93 2.06
CA LEU A 59 -14.35 -7.92 2.18
C LEU A 59 -14.22 -8.46 3.62
N SER A 60 -13.88 -9.74 3.76
CA SER A 60 -13.42 -10.27 5.05
C SER A 60 -12.06 -9.64 5.43
N ALA A 61 -11.75 -9.60 6.73
CA ALA A 61 -10.47 -9.05 7.17
C ALA A 61 -9.27 -9.78 6.56
N SER A 62 -9.33 -11.10 6.38
CA SER A 62 -8.26 -11.88 5.73
C SER A 62 -8.10 -11.54 4.24
N ARG A 63 -9.21 -11.43 3.49
CA ARG A 63 -9.14 -11.01 2.08
C ARG A 63 -8.62 -9.58 1.95
N LEU A 64 -9.02 -8.70 2.85
CA LEU A 64 -8.58 -7.31 2.84
C LEU A 64 -7.08 -7.21 3.15
N ALA A 65 -6.58 -7.96 4.15
CA ALA A 65 -5.15 -8.03 4.45
C ALA A 65 -4.33 -8.50 3.25
N ALA A 66 -4.74 -9.61 2.63
CA ALA A 66 -4.10 -10.12 1.41
C ALA A 66 -4.11 -9.09 0.27
N ARG A 67 -5.23 -8.40 0.05
CA ARG A 67 -5.37 -7.42 -1.03
C ARG A 67 -4.46 -6.21 -0.87
N VAL A 68 -4.23 -5.76 0.36
CA VAL A 68 -3.33 -4.63 0.66
C VAL A 68 -1.91 -5.06 1.02
N ASN A 69 -1.61 -6.36 0.88
CA ASN A 69 -0.31 -6.97 1.20
C ASN A 69 0.17 -6.65 2.63
N LEU A 70 -0.73 -6.87 3.60
CA LEU A 70 -0.47 -6.70 5.03
C LEU A 70 -0.76 -8.00 5.78
N ASP A 71 -0.02 -8.22 6.86
CA ASP A 71 -0.37 -9.25 7.82
C ASP A 71 -1.66 -8.91 8.55
N PRO A 72 -2.49 -9.91 8.93
CA PRO A 72 -3.72 -9.68 9.69
C PRO A 72 -3.51 -8.92 11.00
N SER A 73 -2.37 -9.11 11.65
CA SER A 73 -1.98 -8.37 12.87
C SER A 73 -1.77 -6.88 12.61
N SER A 74 -1.19 -6.52 11.46
CA SER A 74 -0.99 -5.14 11.02
C SER A 74 -2.30 -4.48 10.58
N LEU A 75 -3.23 -5.23 9.99
CA LEU A 75 -4.53 -4.72 9.55
C LEU A 75 -5.47 -4.38 10.72
N THR A 76 -5.42 -5.15 11.82
CA THR A 76 -6.34 -4.99 12.95
C THR A 76 -6.36 -3.57 13.54
N PRO A 77 -5.23 -2.93 13.87
CA PRO A 77 -5.23 -1.55 14.40
C PRO A 77 -5.70 -0.53 13.36
N ILE A 78 -5.43 -0.77 12.07
CA ILE A 78 -5.90 0.09 10.98
C ILE A 78 -7.42 0.08 10.93
N LEU A 79 -8.04 -1.10 10.96
CA LEU A 79 -9.51 -1.24 10.95
C LEU A 79 -10.15 -0.61 12.19
N LYS A 80 -9.57 -0.80 13.38
CA LYS A 80 -10.06 -0.15 14.61
C LYS A 80 -10.08 1.37 14.48
N ARG A 81 -9.04 1.95 13.87
CA ARG A 81 -8.97 3.38 13.66
C ARG A 81 -10.00 3.87 12.65
N LEU A 82 -10.16 3.18 11.53
CA LEU A 82 -11.17 3.50 10.51
C LEU A 82 -12.60 3.36 11.05
N GLU A 83 -12.86 2.39 11.93
CA GLU A 83 -14.14 2.25 12.64
C GLU A 83 -14.37 3.43 13.59
N ALA A 84 -13.36 3.82 14.37
CA ALA A 84 -13.44 4.97 15.28
C ALA A 84 -13.70 6.29 14.53
N MET A 85 -13.23 6.40 13.29
CA MET A 85 -13.52 7.53 12.40
C MET A 85 -14.87 7.41 11.68
N ASN A 86 -15.64 6.35 11.95
CA ASN A 86 -16.90 6.06 11.28
C ASN A 86 -16.80 5.95 9.75
N LEU A 87 -15.68 5.49 9.21
CA LEU A 87 -15.47 5.29 7.78
C LEU A 87 -15.81 3.88 7.33
N VAL A 88 -15.61 2.90 8.22
CA VAL A 88 -15.95 1.50 8.00
C VAL A 88 -16.71 0.93 9.20
N ARG A 89 -17.38 -0.19 8.99
CA ARG A 89 -18.02 -0.98 10.04
C ARG A 89 -17.85 -2.46 9.78
N ARG A 90 -17.80 -3.25 10.84
CA ARG A 90 -17.84 -4.71 10.75
C ARG A 90 -19.28 -5.20 10.76
N VAL A 91 -19.61 -6.09 9.84
CA VAL A 91 -20.94 -6.66 9.68
C VAL A 91 -20.83 -8.18 9.64
N ARG A 92 -21.73 -8.86 10.33
CA ARG A 92 -21.89 -10.30 10.19
C ARG A 92 -23.10 -10.57 9.29
N PRO A 93 -22.91 -11.25 8.14
CA PRO A 93 -24.02 -11.64 7.27
C PRO A 93 -25.00 -12.54 8.01
N LYS A 94 -26.29 -12.41 7.74
CA LYS A 94 -27.33 -13.23 8.39
C LYS A 94 -27.17 -14.72 8.09
N ASP A 95 -26.73 -15.02 6.90
CA ASP A 95 -26.55 -16.37 6.34
C ASP A 95 -25.20 -17.01 6.77
N ASN A 96 -24.25 -16.24 7.27
CA ASN A 96 -22.96 -16.73 7.75
C ASN A 96 -22.43 -15.90 8.92
N GLN A 97 -22.88 -16.23 10.12
CA GLN A 97 -22.53 -15.55 11.37
C GLN A 97 -21.04 -15.71 11.77
N ARG A 98 -20.32 -16.66 11.14
CA ARG A 98 -18.90 -16.90 11.42
C ARG A 98 -17.99 -15.92 10.66
N THR A 99 -18.48 -15.36 9.55
CA THR A 99 -17.71 -14.44 8.73
C THR A 99 -17.98 -13.00 9.14
N VAL A 100 -16.91 -12.25 9.42
CA VAL A 100 -16.99 -10.79 9.65
C VAL A 100 -16.55 -10.08 8.39
N LEU A 101 -17.41 -9.25 7.83
CA LEU A 101 -17.13 -8.42 6.66
C LEU A 101 -16.89 -6.98 7.08
N VAL A 102 -15.91 -6.35 6.47
CA VAL A 102 -15.63 -4.91 6.59
C VAL A 102 -16.38 -4.19 5.47
N ARG A 103 -17.23 -3.24 5.82
CA ARG A 103 -18.02 -2.45 4.87
C ARG A 103 -17.84 -0.96 5.08
N LEU A 104 -17.84 -0.22 3.99
CA LEU A 104 -17.87 1.24 4.03
C LEU A 104 -19.18 1.74 4.66
N THR A 105 -19.09 2.80 5.44
CA THR A 105 -20.23 3.63 5.85
C THR A 105 -20.56 4.63 4.74
N ALA A 106 -21.60 5.45 4.93
CA ALA A 106 -21.88 6.57 4.04
C ALA A 106 -20.68 7.54 4.01
N ALA A 107 -20.18 7.93 5.20
CA ALA A 107 -19.02 8.81 5.32
C ALA A 107 -17.76 8.22 4.63
N GLY A 108 -17.54 6.90 4.73
CA GLY A 108 -16.44 6.23 4.04
C GLY A 108 -16.55 6.29 2.52
N ARG A 109 -17.76 6.21 1.96
CA ARG A 109 -18.01 6.38 0.53
C ARG A 109 -17.82 7.83 0.08
N ASP A 110 -18.30 8.78 0.87
CA ASP A 110 -18.26 10.20 0.55
C ASP A 110 -16.84 10.78 0.49
N LEU A 111 -15.84 10.10 1.09
CA LEU A 111 -14.42 10.47 1.00
C LEU A 111 -13.79 10.15 -0.37
N GLN A 112 -14.35 9.25 -1.14
CA GLN A 112 -13.74 8.76 -2.37
C GLN A 112 -13.41 9.87 -3.40
N PRO A 113 -14.30 10.84 -3.70
CA PRO A 113 -13.98 11.92 -4.64
C PRO A 113 -12.77 12.76 -4.20
N CYS A 114 -12.72 13.13 -2.92
CA CYS A 114 -11.60 13.92 -2.38
C CYS A 114 -10.26 13.19 -2.47
N THR A 115 -10.26 11.87 -2.26
CA THR A 115 -9.04 11.07 -2.37
C THR A 115 -8.60 10.85 -3.81
N ALA A 116 -9.51 10.89 -4.78
CA ALA A 116 -9.17 10.86 -6.19
C ALA A 116 -8.37 12.11 -6.60
N ASP A 117 -8.70 13.28 -6.07
CA ASP A 117 -7.94 14.52 -6.28
C ASP A 117 -6.54 14.44 -5.67
N ILE A 118 -6.43 13.87 -4.46
CA ILE A 118 -5.13 13.62 -3.82
C ILE A 118 -4.27 12.70 -4.67
N GLN A 119 -4.83 11.62 -5.20
CA GLN A 119 -4.12 10.68 -6.04
C GLN A 119 -3.56 11.36 -7.30
N ARG A 120 -4.35 12.20 -7.98
CA ARG A 120 -3.89 12.99 -9.13
C ARG A 120 -2.75 13.93 -8.73
N ALA A 121 -2.92 14.69 -7.65
CA ALA A 121 -1.90 15.62 -7.19
C ALA A 121 -0.58 14.94 -6.77
N VAL A 122 -0.64 13.69 -6.28
CA VAL A 122 0.57 12.90 -6.00
C VAL A 122 1.21 12.41 -7.29
N ALA A 123 0.41 11.94 -8.26
CA ALA A 123 0.91 11.55 -9.57
C ALA A 123 1.64 12.70 -10.26
N ASP A 124 1.04 13.89 -10.30
CA ASP A 124 1.66 15.11 -10.85
C ASP A 124 2.97 15.47 -10.13
N ALA A 125 3.00 15.34 -8.81
CA ALA A 125 4.19 15.62 -8.01
C ALA A 125 5.37 14.67 -8.27
N THR A 126 5.16 13.53 -8.91
CA THR A 126 6.25 12.63 -9.34
C THR A 126 7.07 13.21 -10.49
N GLY A 127 6.49 14.12 -11.29
CA GLY A 127 7.09 14.63 -12.51
C GLY A 127 7.14 13.62 -13.66
N LEU A 128 6.54 12.43 -13.48
CA LEU A 128 6.47 11.40 -14.50
C LEU A 128 5.19 11.54 -15.33
N SER A 129 5.27 11.18 -16.61
CA SER A 129 4.09 11.08 -17.45
C SER A 129 3.16 9.95 -16.97
N GLY A 130 1.89 9.97 -17.38
CA GLY A 130 0.95 8.89 -17.08
C GLY A 130 1.40 7.54 -17.64
N GLU A 131 2.07 7.53 -18.78
CA GLU A 131 2.64 6.34 -19.41
C GLU A 131 3.82 5.79 -18.60
N ASP A 132 4.77 6.66 -18.20
CA ASP A 132 5.91 6.26 -17.35
C ASP A 132 5.44 5.69 -16.02
N LEU A 133 4.42 6.31 -15.40
CA LEU A 133 3.81 5.80 -14.16
C LEU A 133 3.17 4.42 -14.36
N ALA A 134 2.51 4.20 -15.50
CA ALA A 134 1.91 2.90 -15.81
C ALA A 134 2.98 1.82 -16.03
N GLN A 135 4.03 2.14 -16.75
CA GLN A 135 5.17 1.26 -16.99
C GLN A 135 5.89 0.92 -15.67
N LEU A 136 6.17 1.93 -14.85
CA LEU A 136 6.82 1.74 -13.56
C LEU A 136 5.99 0.82 -12.65
N ARG A 137 4.67 1.03 -12.57
CA ARG A 137 3.78 0.14 -11.80
C ARG A 137 3.85 -1.29 -12.31
N ALA A 138 3.80 -1.50 -13.63
CA ALA A 138 3.86 -2.84 -14.22
C ALA A 138 5.17 -3.56 -13.88
N VAL A 139 6.30 -2.85 -13.93
CA VAL A 139 7.62 -3.40 -13.56
C VAL A 139 7.67 -3.76 -12.08
N LEU A 140 7.17 -2.88 -11.21
CA LEU A 140 7.16 -3.12 -9.76
C LEU A 140 6.25 -4.30 -9.37
N HIS A 141 5.07 -4.43 -9.98
CA HIS A 141 4.21 -5.60 -9.76
C HIS A 141 4.87 -6.89 -10.23
N LYS A 142 5.45 -6.91 -11.43
CA LYS A 142 6.18 -8.06 -11.95
C LYS A 142 7.34 -8.47 -11.02
N LEU A 143 8.09 -7.51 -10.50
CA LEU A 143 9.17 -7.75 -9.56
C LEU A 143 8.64 -8.40 -8.28
N ALA A 144 7.59 -7.85 -7.67
CA ALA A 144 6.97 -8.37 -6.46
C ALA A 144 6.46 -9.80 -6.66
N ASP A 145 5.70 -10.06 -7.74
CA ASP A 145 5.15 -11.37 -8.05
C ASP A 145 6.25 -12.43 -8.28
N THR A 146 7.37 -12.01 -8.88
CA THR A 146 8.49 -12.93 -9.16
C THR A 146 9.21 -13.32 -7.87
N LEU A 147 9.47 -12.35 -6.99
CA LEU A 147 10.12 -12.61 -5.70
C LEU A 147 9.22 -13.45 -4.79
N GLN A 148 7.91 -13.19 -4.75
CA GLN A 148 6.98 -14.00 -3.97
C GLN A 148 6.98 -15.48 -4.41
N LYS A 149 6.96 -15.74 -5.71
CA LYS A 149 7.03 -17.10 -6.24
C LYS A 149 8.34 -17.82 -5.90
N ASP A 150 9.43 -17.10 -5.78
CA ASP A 150 10.71 -17.66 -5.36
C ASP A 150 10.70 -18.06 -3.88
N GLU A 151 10.14 -17.19 -3.01
CA GLU A 151 9.95 -17.48 -1.58
C GLU A 151 9.06 -18.72 -1.37
N ASP A 152 7.92 -18.83 -2.08
CA ASP A 152 7.01 -19.95 -2.00
C ASP A 152 7.71 -21.28 -2.38
N ARG A 153 8.54 -21.27 -3.44
CA ARG A 153 9.31 -22.46 -3.86
C ARG A 153 10.35 -22.88 -2.83
N GLN A 154 11.00 -21.93 -2.16
CA GLN A 154 12.00 -22.24 -1.13
C GLN A 154 11.35 -22.84 0.13
N THR A 155 10.14 -22.43 0.44
CA THR A 155 9.37 -22.94 1.59
C THR A 155 8.86 -24.37 1.35
N ASP A 156 8.51 -24.73 0.10
CA ASP A 156 8.03 -26.07 -0.26
C ASP A 156 9.15 -27.14 -0.30
N VAL A 157 10.41 -26.73 -0.27
CA VAL A 157 11.59 -27.63 -0.36
C VAL A 157 12.24 -27.90 1.02
N ALA A 158 11.81 -27.18 2.06
CA ALA A 158 12.35 -27.28 3.42
C ALA A 158 11.47 -28.15 4.33
#